data_d985697f12e3f1a296d158570ff5e898
#
_entry.id   d985697f12e3f1a296d158570ff5e898
#
_cell.length_a   1.000
_cell.length_b   1.000
_cell.length_c   1.000
_cell.angle_alpha   90.00
_cell.angle_beta   90.00
_cell.angle_gamma   90.00
#
_symmetry.space_group_name_H-M   'P 1'
#
loop_
_entity.id
_entity.type
_entity.pdbx_description
1 polymer ?
#
loop_
_entity_poly.entity_id
_entity_poly.type
_entity_poly.pdbx_seq_one_letter_code
_entity_poly.pdbx_strand_id
1 'polypeptide(L)'
;MRDIGATNLQWSILLIQALVDQGFHRFVISPGSRSTPLALAVARNPKAKYWVVVDERSAAFFALGQSRYTLSSTSPPTPTILICTSGSAVANWLPAVVEANHAALPLLLLSADRPPELHQCGANQTIEQEGLFGVQVRATHPLPPPDEITHPRREITRLLTTLTKQLTLSIPGPIHLNIPFREPLLPLQPEQMNWSAEPFPPLFPPLPPSPLPDTRALGETIHHQAGLILCGEM
;
A
#
# COMPACT_ATOMS: atom_id res chain seq x y z
N MET A 1 -15.49 -15.14 24.30
CA MET A 1 -14.19 -14.52 23.98
C MET A 1 -14.10 -14.40 22.48
N ARG A 2 -13.78 -13.23 21.92
CA ARG A 2 -13.61 -13.10 20.45
C ARG A 2 -12.40 -13.93 20.03
N ASP A 3 -12.52 -14.65 18.92
CA ASP A 3 -11.37 -15.33 18.30
C ASP A 3 -10.49 -14.25 17.63
N ILE A 4 -9.35 -13.95 18.24
CA ILE A 4 -8.40 -12.93 17.76
C ILE A 4 -7.89 -13.31 16.37
N GLY A 5 -7.56 -14.58 16.14
CA GLY A 5 -7.09 -15.04 14.83
C GLY A 5 -8.12 -14.86 13.72
N ALA A 6 -9.38 -15.16 14.01
CA ALA A 6 -10.48 -14.94 13.08
C ALA A 6 -10.69 -13.43 12.84
N THR A 7 -10.57 -12.60 13.87
CA THR A 7 -10.69 -11.15 13.77
C THR A 7 -9.58 -10.55 12.91
N ASN A 8 -8.33 -10.95 13.12
CA ASN A 8 -7.18 -10.53 12.32
C ASN A 8 -7.37 -10.86 10.83
N LEU A 9 -7.77 -12.10 10.56
CA LEU A 9 -7.96 -12.58 9.18
C LEU A 9 -9.14 -11.88 8.51
N GLN A 10 -10.29 -11.76 9.20
CA GLN A 10 -11.47 -11.09 8.66
C GLN A 10 -11.19 -9.61 8.35
N TRP A 11 -10.49 -8.91 9.25
CA TRP A 11 -10.09 -7.54 9.02
C TRP A 11 -9.15 -7.40 7.82
N SER A 12 -8.18 -8.31 7.68
CA SER A 12 -7.27 -8.34 6.54
C SER A 12 -8.01 -8.59 5.22
N ILE A 13 -8.98 -9.50 5.21
CA ILE A 13 -9.85 -9.75 4.04
C ILE A 13 -10.60 -8.47 3.65
N LEU A 14 -11.19 -7.77 4.62
CA LEU A 14 -11.88 -6.50 4.37
C LEU A 14 -10.94 -5.44 3.80
N LEU A 15 -9.75 -5.27 4.36
CA LEU A 15 -8.78 -4.28 3.89
C LEU A 15 -8.33 -4.59 2.45
N ILE A 16 -7.94 -5.83 2.18
CA ILE A 16 -7.47 -6.22 0.84
C ILE A 16 -8.60 -6.10 -0.19
N GLN A 17 -9.82 -6.53 0.14
CA GLN A 17 -10.98 -6.35 -0.74
C GLN A 17 -11.21 -4.87 -1.03
N ALA A 18 -11.14 -4.04 -0.01
CA ALA A 18 -11.35 -2.61 -0.12
C ALA A 18 -10.30 -1.93 -1.04
N LEU A 19 -9.02 -2.30 -0.91
CA LEU A 19 -7.94 -1.82 -1.78
C LEU A 19 -8.15 -2.26 -3.23
N VAL A 20 -8.49 -3.52 -3.43
CA VAL A 20 -8.77 -4.09 -4.77
C VAL A 20 -9.97 -3.41 -5.43
N ASP A 21 -11.04 -3.11 -4.69
CA ASP A 21 -12.22 -2.42 -5.22
C ASP A 21 -11.93 -0.95 -5.60
N GLN A 22 -10.84 -0.36 -5.07
CA GLN A 22 -10.34 0.94 -5.52
C GLN A 22 -9.37 0.83 -6.72
N GLY A 23 -9.17 -0.36 -7.28
CA GLY A 23 -8.28 -0.58 -8.42
C GLY A 23 -6.81 -0.88 -8.05
N PHE A 24 -6.50 -1.07 -6.77
CA PHE A 24 -5.14 -1.38 -6.31
C PHE A 24 -4.92 -2.89 -6.33
N HIS A 25 -4.48 -3.42 -7.45
CA HIS A 25 -4.44 -4.87 -7.70
C HIS A 25 -3.05 -5.50 -7.57
N ARG A 26 -1.98 -4.73 -7.43
CA ARG A 26 -0.60 -5.24 -7.44
C ARG A 26 -0.03 -5.29 -6.04
N PHE A 27 0.37 -6.49 -5.61
CA PHE A 27 0.92 -6.76 -4.28
C PHE A 27 2.27 -7.44 -4.40
N VAL A 28 3.26 -6.95 -3.66
CA VAL A 28 4.57 -7.59 -3.51
C VAL A 28 4.73 -7.99 -2.05
N ILE A 29 4.90 -9.28 -1.80
CA ILE A 29 4.86 -9.85 -0.46
C ILE A 29 6.22 -10.43 -0.12
N SER A 30 6.83 -9.96 0.96
CA SER A 30 7.94 -10.64 1.62
C SER A 30 7.39 -11.49 2.77
N PRO A 31 7.62 -12.83 2.73
CA PRO A 31 7.01 -13.75 3.71
C PRO A 31 7.47 -13.48 5.14
N GLY A 32 6.54 -13.62 6.08
CA GLY A 32 6.85 -13.53 7.51
C GLY A 32 5.60 -13.81 8.35
N SER A 33 5.80 -14.33 9.57
CA SER A 33 4.69 -14.79 10.42
C SER A 33 3.69 -13.69 10.72
N ARG A 34 4.15 -12.50 11.14
CA ARG A 34 3.25 -11.41 11.58
C ARG A 34 2.36 -10.90 10.44
N SER A 35 2.83 -10.94 9.21
CA SER A 35 2.06 -10.53 8.03
C SER A 35 1.16 -11.63 7.44
N THR A 36 1.09 -12.82 8.06
CA THR A 36 0.30 -13.96 7.53
C THR A 36 -1.18 -13.61 7.27
N PRO A 37 -1.90 -12.86 8.14
CA PRO A 37 -3.29 -12.51 7.85
C PRO A 37 -3.44 -11.71 6.55
N LEU A 38 -2.54 -10.75 6.30
CA LEU A 38 -2.54 -9.95 5.07
C LEU A 38 -2.16 -10.79 3.84
N ALA A 39 -1.10 -11.60 3.96
CA ALA A 39 -0.63 -12.45 2.86
C ALA A 39 -1.70 -13.45 2.40
N LEU A 40 -2.40 -14.09 3.33
CA LEU A 40 -3.49 -15.00 3.02
C LEU A 40 -4.69 -14.27 2.40
N ALA A 41 -5.04 -13.09 2.91
CA ALA A 41 -6.12 -12.28 2.34
C ALA A 41 -5.83 -11.91 0.87
N VAL A 42 -4.58 -11.56 0.55
CA VAL A 42 -4.16 -11.30 -0.84
C VAL A 42 -4.23 -12.57 -1.68
N ALA A 43 -3.65 -13.68 -1.20
CA ALA A 43 -3.56 -14.93 -1.97
C ALA A 43 -4.94 -15.55 -2.29
N ARG A 44 -5.96 -15.25 -1.49
CA ARG A 44 -7.34 -15.72 -1.66
C ARG A 44 -8.24 -14.73 -2.40
N ASN A 45 -7.78 -13.52 -2.68
CA ASN A 45 -8.57 -12.55 -3.44
C ASN A 45 -8.37 -12.78 -4.95
N PRO A 46 -9.42 -13.13 -5.72
CA PRO A 46 -9.30 -13.52 -7.13
C PRO A 46 -8.89 -12.36 -8.06
N LYS A 47 -9.03 -11.11 -7.59
CA LYS A 47 -8.66 -9.93 -8.38
C LYS A 47 -7.26 -9.41 -8.03
N ALA A 48 -6.65 -9.89 -6.94
CA ALA A 48 -5.31 -9.50 -6.55
C ALA A 48 -4.26 -10.20 -7.43
N LYS A 49 -3.28 -9.45 -7.91
CA LYS A 49 -2.08 -9.94 -8.57
C LYS A 49 -0.92 -9.80 -7.60
N TYR A 50 -0.25 -10.89 -7.26
CA TYR A 50 0.82 -10.82 -6.28
C TYR A 50 2.08 -11.54 -6.72
N TRP A 51 3.20 -11.06 -6.20
CA TRP A 51 4.54 -11.62 -6.35
C TRP A 51 5.13 -11.84 -4.96
N VAL A 52 5.77 -12.98 -4.77
CA VAL A 52 6.47 -13.29 -3.53
C VAL A 52 7.96 -13.08 -3.77
N VAL A 53 8.56 -12.15 -3.02
CA VAL A 53 9.98 -11.82 -3.08
C VAL A 53 10.53 -11.89 -1.67
N VAL A 54 11.45 -12.83 -1.43
CA VAL A 54 11.91 -13.16 -0.07
C VAL A 54 12.67 -12.02 0.60
N ASP A 55 13.53 -11.35 -0.13
CA ASP A 55 14.31 -10.21 0.38
C ASP A 55 13.50 -8.92 0.26
N GLU A 56 13.28 -8.22 1.38
CA GLU A 56 12.41 -7.05 1.45
C GLU A 56 12.94 -5.87 0.65
N ARG A 57 14.23 -5.67 0.59
CA ARG A 57 14.84 -4.61 -0.22
C ARG A 57 14.62 -4.86 -1.70
N SER A 58 14.85 -6.08 -2.16
CA SER A 58 14.58 -6.50 -3.53
C SER A 58 13.09 -6.37 -3.87
N ALA A 59 12.21 -6.74 -2.94
CA ALA A 59 10.75 -6.58 -3.07
C ALA A 59 10.36 -5.12 -3.27
N ALA A 60 10.97 -4.21 -2.50
CA ALA A 60 10.68 -2.79 -2.57
C ALA A 60 11.13 -2.16 -3.90
N PHE A 61 12.31 -2.50 -4.41
CA PHE A 61 12.75 -2.05 -5.73
C PHE A 61 11.95 -2.68 -6.87
N PHE A 62 11.50 -3.92 -6.72
CA PHE A 62 10.59 -4.53 -7.68
C PHE A 62 9.23 -3.78 -7.72
N ALA A 63 8.68 -3.44 -6.56
CA ALA A 63 7.46 -2.65 -6.46
C ALA A 63 7.63 -1.23 -7.04
N LEU A 64 8.78 -0.60 -6.82
CA LEU A 64 9.15 0.69 -7.41
C LEU A 64 9.07 0.64 -8.94
N GLY A 65 9.66 -0.39 -9.55
CA GLY A 65 9.61 -0.61 -10.99
C GLY A 65 8.18 -0.81 -11.51
N GLN A 66 7.35 -1.54 -10.77
CA GLN A 66 5.93 -1.71 -11.11
C GLN A 66 5.17 -0.38 -11.03
N SER A 67 5.39 0.43 -10.00
CA SER A 67 4.75 1.75 -9.87
C SER A 67 5.17 2.69 -11.00
N ARG A 68 6.43 2.67 -11.39
CA ARG A 68 6.92 3.44 -12.55
C ARG A 68 6.23 3.02 -13.86
N TYR A 69 6.05 1.72 -14.06
CA TYR A 69 5.31 1.20 -15.22
C TYR A 69 3.85 1.66 -15.22
N THR A 70 3.17 1.66 -14.06
CA THR A 70 1.77 2.11 -13.98
C THR A 70 1.63 3.61 -14.21
N LEU A 71 2.60 4.42 -13.80
CA LEU A 71 2.59 5.86 -14.07
C LEU A 71 2.51 6.16 -15.56
N SER A 72 3.18 5.36 -16.39
CA SER A 72 3.18 5.53 -17.86
C SER A 72 2.03 4.83 -18.58
N SER A 73 1.37 3.87 -17.94
CA SER A 73 0.40 2.97 -18.60
C SER A 73 -1.04 3.09 -18.09
N THR A 74 -1.27 3.76 -16.97
CA THR A 74 -2.61 3.93 -16.37
C THR A 74 -2.85 5.38 -15.95
N SER A 75 -4.10 5.83 -16.06
CA SER A 75 -4.51 7.14 -15.56
C SER A 75 -5.82 6.99 -14.77
N PRO A 76 -5.86 7.31 -13.47
CA PRO A 76 -4.73 7.74 -12.64
C PRO A 76 -3.73 6.60 -12.35
N PRO A 77 -2.48 6.91 -11.99
CA PRO A 77 -1.50 5.90 -11.59
C PRO A 77 -1.96 5.21 -10.31
N THR A 78 -1.85 3.87 -10.30
CA THR A 78 -2.21 3.06 -9.12
C THR A 78 -0.96 2.63 -8.37
N PRO A 79 -0.97 2.68 -7.03
CA PRO A 79 0.17 2.23 -6.24
C PRO A 79 0.41 0.73 -6.38
N THR A 80 1.67 0.33 -6.29
CA THR A 80 2.01 -1.05 -5.94
C THR A 80 2.08 -1.15 -4.42
N ILE A 81 1.51 -2.23 -3.89
CA ILE A 81 1.38 -2.46 -2.46
C ILE A 81 2.47 -3.43 -2.00
N LEU A 82 3.25 -3.01 -1.02
CA LEU A 82 4.25 -3.83 -0.35
C LEU A 82 3.69 -4.40 0.96
N ILE A 83 3.97 -5.67 1.23
CA ILE A 83 3.60 -6.33 2.49
C ILE A 83 4.84 -7.03 3.05
N CYS A 84 5.18 -6.77 4.32
CA CYS A 84 6.17 -7.54 5.05
C CYS A 84 5.79 -7.73 6.52
N THR A 85 6.57 -8.55 7.18
CA THR A 85 6.49 -8.78 8.64
C THR A 85 7.07 -7.59 9.42
N SER A 86 7.12 -7.70 10.75
CA SER A 86 7.63 -6.66 11.64
C SER A 86 9.16 -6.64 11.76
N GLY A 87 9.68 -5.62 12.40
CA GLY A 87 11.09 -5.49 12.74
C GLY A 87 11.92 -4.93 11.59
N SER A 88 13.19 -5.36 11.50
CA SER A 88 14.13 -4.88 10.47
C SER A 88 13.71 -5.15 9.02
N ALA A 89 12.76 -6.07 8.80
CA ALA A 89 12.12 -6.28 7.51
C ALA A 89 11.61 -4.97 6.91
N VAL A 90 10.89 -4.17 7.71
CA VAL A 90 10.33 -2.88 7.30
C VAL A 90 11.44 -1.88 6.95
N ALA A 91 12.53 -1.86 7.70
CA ALA A 91 13.66 -0.95 7.48
C ALA A 91 14.36 -1.19 6.13
N ASN A 92 14.33 -2.42 5.61
CA ASN A 92 14.90 -2.75 4.30
C ASN A 92 14.19 -2.05 3.12
N TRP A 93 12.99 -1.54 3.31
CA TRP A 93 12.27 -0.79 2.29
C TRP A 93 12.80 0.63 2.08
N LEU A 94 13.50 1.20 3.09
CA LEU A 94 13.88 2.61 3.08
C LEU A 94 14.58 3.07 1.80
N PRO A 95 15.55 2.36 1.21
CA PRO A 95 16.20 2.83 -0.02
C PRO A 95 15.20 3.05 -1.19
N ALA A 96 14.29 2.09 -1.41
CA ALA A 96 13.29 2.21 -2.47
C ALA A 96 12.21 3.26 -2.14
N VAL A 97 11.91 3.46 -0.86
CA VAL A 97 10.97 4.52 -0.40
C VAL A 97 11.56 5.91 -0.68
N VAL A 98 12.86 6.09 -0.46
CA VAL A 98 13.56 7.35 -0.81
C VAL A 98 13.44 7.62 -2.32
N GLU A 99 13.74 6.62 -3.16
CA GLU A 99 13.61 6.75 -4.61
C GLU A 99 12.17 7.05 -5.04
N ALA A 100 11.19 6.35 -4.45
CA ALA A 100 9.76 6.59 -4.72
C ALA A 100 9.33 8.01 -4.35
N ASN A 101 9.83 8.54 -3.23
CA ASN A 101 9.56 9.89 -2.79
C ASN A 101 10.06 10.92 -3.79
N HIS A 102 11.34 10.80 -4.21
CA HIS A 102 11.96 11.73 -5.14
C HIS A 102 11.41 11.65 -6.56
N ALA A 103 11.06 10.44 -7.00
CA ALA A 103 10.48 10.21 -8.32
C ALA A 103 8.93 10.40 -8.35
N ALA A 104 8.31 10.86 -7.27
CA ALA A 104 6.86 11.00 -7.14
C ALA A 104 6.07 9.73 -7.53
N LEU A 105 6.59 8.54 -7.16
CA LEU A 105 5.98 7.25 -7.48
C LEU A 105 5.08 6.77 -6.33
N PRO A 106 3.83 6.39 -6.60
CA PRO A 106 2.92 5.92 -5.56
C PRO A 106 3.30 4.50 -5.11
N LEU A 107 3.62 4.34 -3.83
CA LEU A 107 3.77 3.06 -3.15
C LEU A 107 2.87 3.03 -1.92
N LEU A 108 2.25 1.89 -1.64
CA LEU A 108 1.53 1.68 -0.40
C LEU A 108 2.23 0.60 0.42
N LEU A 109 2.77 0.98 1.57
CA LEU A 109 3.58 0.13 2.43
C LEU A 109 2.70 -0.41 3.55
N LEU A 110 2.42 -1.70 3.58
CA LEU A 110 1.67 -2.39 4.65
C LEU A 110 2.66 -3.20 5.49
N SER A 111 3.14 -2.63 6.58
CA SER A 111 3.97 -3.35 7.53
C SER A 111 3.11 -3.96 8.62
N ALA A 112 3.25 -5.28 8.84
CA ALA A 112 2.71 -5.88 10.03
C ALA A 112 3.58 -5.52 11.23
N ASP A 113 2.97 -5.32 12.40
CA ASP A 113 3.69 -4.94 13.62
C ASP A 113 3.30 -5.79 14.82
N ARG A 114 4.11 -5.72 15.87
CA ARG A 114 3.76 -6.20 17.19
C ARG A 114 2.69 -5.29 17.80
N PRO A 115 1.76 -5.84 18.61
CA PRO A 115 0.78 -5.00 19.29
C PRO A 115 1.45 -4.15 20.37
N PRO A 116 0.83 -3.05 20.80
CA PRO A 116 1.44 -2.07 21.71
C PRO A 116 2.02 -2.67 22.99
N GLU A 117 1.39 -3.70 23.56
CA GLU A 117 1.85 -4.38 24.76
C GLU A 117 3.17 -5.13 24.61
N LEU A 118 3.64 -5.36 23.39
CA LEU A 118 4.94 -5.98 23.11
C LEU A 118 6.03 -4.97 22.75
N HIS A 119 5.74 -3.69 22.77
CA HIS A 119 6.74 -2.66 22.58
C HIS A 119 7.49 -2.39 23.90
N GLN A 120 8.78 -2.03 23.80
CA GLN A 120 9.65 -1.64 24.93
C GLN A 120 9.81 -2.70 26.03
N CYS A 121 9.47 -3.95 25.76
CA CYS A 121 9.62 -5.07 26.72
C CYS A 121 10.64 -6.12 26.28
N GLY A 122 11.46 -5.84 25.26
CA GLY A 122 12.45 -6.77 24.73
C GLY A 122 11.86 -7.90 23.86
N ALA A 123 10.63 -7.75 23.37
CA ALA A 123 10.02 -8.73 22.48
C ALA A 123 10.82 -8.87 21.18
N ASN A 124 10.99 -10.11 20.72
CA ASN A 124 11.75 -10.42 19.52
C ASN A 124 11.17 -9.74 18.29
N GLN A 125 12.07 -9.27 17.40
CA GLN A 125 11.69 -8.70 16.09
C GLN A 125 10.69 -7.53 16.24
N THR A 126 10.89 -6.70 17.25
CA THR A 126 10.10 -5.51 17.55
C THR A 126 11.01 -4.30 17.52
N ILE A 127 10.65 -3.31 16.71
CA ILE A 127 11.33 -2.01 16.60
C ILE A 127 10.26 -0.92 16.57
N GLU A 128 10.67 0.34 16.70
CA GLU A 128 9.78 1.47 16.46
C GLU A 128 9.55 1.61 14.95
N GLN A 129 8.38 1.16 14.47
CA GLN A 129 8.03 1.20 13.04
C GLN A 129 7.32 2.50 12.66
N GLU A 130 6.62 3.12 13.62
CA GLU A 130 6.01 4.41 13.41
C GLU A 130 7.08 5.48 13.20
N GLY A 131 6.97 6.25 12.14
CA GLY A 131 7.97 7.27 11.82
C GLY A 131 9.29 6.75 11.23
N LEU A 132 9.47 5.45 11.05
CA LEU A 132 10.69 4.86 10.49
C LEU A 132 11.12 5.50 9.16
N PHE A 133 10.17 5.87 8.33
CA PHE A 133 10.43 6.49 7.03
C PHE A 133 10.52 8.03 7.08
N GLY A 134 10.18 8.65 8.21
CA GLY A 134 10.27 10.09 8.41
C GLY A 134 9.62 10.89 7.28
N VAL A 135 10.39 11.82 6.72
CA VAL A 135 9.97 12.70 5.62
C VAL A 135 9.92 12.02 4.25
N GLN A 136 10.30 10.75 4.17
CA GLN A 136 10.35 10.01 2.90
C GLN A 136 8.98 9.43 2.49
N VAL A 137 7.98 9.52 3.35
CA VAL A 137 6.60 9.14 3.04
C VAL A 137 5.67 10.36 3.07
N ARG A 138 4.60 10.32 2.26
CA ARG A 138 3.58 11.39 2.27
C ARG A 138 2.76 11.38 3.55
N ALA A 139 2.56 10.20 4.12
CA ALA A 139 1.88 10.01 5.39
C ALA A 139 2.25 8.66 6.02
N THR A 140 2.17 8.59 7.33
CA THR A 140 2.17 7.35 8.12
C THR A 140 0.83 7.24 8.84
N HIS A 141 0.19 6.09 8.73
CA HIS A 141 -1.06 5.78 9.40
C HIS A 141 -0.83 4.59 10.34
N PRO A 142 -0.55 4.83 11.62
CA PRO A 142 -0.60 3.78 12.62
C PRO A 142 -2.05 3.36 12.83
N LEU A 143 -2.31 2.06 12.75
CA LEU A 143 -3.65 1.51 12.96
C LEU A 143 -3.72 0.84 14.33
N PRO A 144 -4.90 0.81 14.99
CA PRO A 144 -5.08 -0.02 16.17
C PRO A 144 -5.11 -1.50 15.78
N PRO A 145 -4.82 -2.42 16.72
CA PRO A 145 -5.03 -3.84 16.49
C PRO A 145 -6.46 -4.14 16.05
N PRO A 146 -6.70 -5.08 15.10
CA PRO A 146 -8.03 -5.39 14.57
C PRO A 146 -9.11 -5.71 15.60
N ASP A 147 -8.73 -6.31 16.73
CA ASP A 147 -9.65 -6.67 17.83
C ASP A 147 -10.14 -5.46 18.63
N GLU A 148 -9.48 -4.31 18.53
CA GLU A 148 -9.91 -3.04 19.10
C GLU A 148 -10.86 -2.25 18.19
N ILE A 149 -10.99 -2.65 16.93
CA ILE A 149 -11.82 -1.94 15.96
C ILE A 149 -13.27 -2.41 16.06
N THR A 150 -14.16 -1.52 16.48
CA THR A 150 -15.58 -1.84 16.67
C THR A 150 -16.34 -1.94 15.34
N HIS A 151 -16.01 -1.09 14.37
CA HIS A 151 -16.68 -1.00 13.08
C HIS A 151 -15.68 -1.11 11.91
N PRO A 152 -15.13 -2.32 11.64
CA PRO A 152 -14.03 -2.49 10.69
C PRO A 152 -14.30 -1.91 9.30
N ARG A 153 -15.49 -2.15 8.75
CA ARG A 153 -15.85 -1.65 7.43
C ARG A 153 -15.88 -0.12 7.35
N ARG A 154 -16.39 0.53 8.38
CA ARG A 154 -16.46 2.01 8.46
C ARG A 154 -15.06 2.61 8.55
N GLU A 155 -14.21 2.04 9.41
CA GLU A 155 -12.84 2.53 9.60
C GLU A 155 -12.00 2.32 8.33
N ILE A 156 -12.13 1.16 7.65
CA ILE A 156 -11.47 0.91 6.38
C ILE A 156 -11.97 1.90 5.31
N THR A 157 -13.27 2.19 5.23
CA THR A 157 -13.81 3.19 4.28
C THR A 157 -13.19 4.56 4.53
N ARG A 158 -13.09 4.97 5.80
CA ARG A 158 -12.47 6.25 6.19
C ARG A 158 -10.98 6.29 5.81
N LEU A 159 -10.25 5.22 6.11
CA LEU A 159 -8.84 5.07 5.74
C LEU A 159 -8.66 5.19 4.22
N LEU A 160 -9.42 4.43 3.43
CA LEU A 160 -9.38 4.48 1.98
C LEU A 160 -9.68 5.87 1.42
N THR A 161 -10.66 6.57 1.98
CA THR A 161 -10.97 7.94 1.56
C THR A 161 -9.75 8.86 1.74
N THR A 162 -9.01 8.69 2.85
CA THR A 162 -7.79 9.45 3.12
C THR A 162 -6.66 9.05 2.16
N LEU A 163 -6.42 7.75 1.99
CA LEU A 163 -5.39 7.23 1.09
C LEU A 163 -5.61 7.66 -0.35
N THR A 164 -6.84 7.55 -0.85
CA THR A 164 -7.16 7.93 -2.23
C THR A 164 -6.95 9.42 -2.44
N LYS A 165 -7.35 10.27 -1.49
CA LYS A 165 -7.06 11.71 -1.56
C LYS A 165 -5.56 12.00 -1.61
N GLN A 166 -4.76 11.36 -0.76
CA GLN A 166 -3.32 11.53 -0.73
C GLN A 166 -2.63 11.06 -2.02
N LEU A 167 -3.15 10.00 -2.65
CA LEU A 167 -2.61 9.45 -3.88
C LEU A 167 -3.04 10.21 -5.15
N THR A 168 -4.19 10.91 -5.13
CA THR A 168 -4.78 11.52 -6.33
C THR A 168 -4.76 13.04 -6.35
N LEU A 169 -4.82 13.69 -5.19
CA LEU A 169 -4.95 15.17 -5.08
C LEU A 169 -3.64 15.86 -4.71
N SER A 170 -2.58 15.11 -4.40
CA SER A 170 -1.26 15.63 -4.06
C SER A 170 -0.20 15.09 -5.02
N ILE A 171 1.04 15.57 -4.89
CA ILE A 171 2.16 14.93 -5.57
C ILE A 171 2.25 13.48 -5.09
N PRO A 172 2.16 12.48 -5.99
CA PRO A 172 2.23 11.08 -5.61
C PRO A 172 3.50 10.75 -4.81
N GLY A 173 3.44 9.68 -4.07
CA GLY A 173 4.59 9.22 -3.29
C GLY A 173 4.21 8.06 -2.37
N PRO A 174 5.17 7.53 -1.60
CA PRO A 174 4.91 6.42 -0.71
C PRO A 174 4.06 6.83 0.48
N ILE A 175 3.17 5.92 0.91
CA ILE A 175 2.34 6.03 2.12
C ILE A 175 2.55 4.76 2.94
N HIS A 176 2.69 4.92 4.26
CA HIS A 176 2.92 3.82 5.19
C HIS A 176 1.69 3.55 6.06
N LEU A 177 1.24 2.30 6.08
CA LEU A 177 0.27 1.77 7.05
C LEU A 177 0.98 0.79 7.97
N ASN A 178 1.02 1.09 9.27
CA ASN A 178 1.55 0.20 10.28
C ASN A 178 0.40 -0.54 10.96
N ILE A 179 0.41 -1.88 10.90
CA ILE A 179 -0.74 -2.72 11.24
C ILE A 179 -0.33 -3.72 12.33
N PRO A 180 -0.66 -3.44 13.59
CA PRO A 180 -0.35 -4.36 14.67
C PRO A 180 -1.32 -5.54 14.69
N PHE A 181 -0.79 -6.75 14.86
CA PHE A 181 -1.57 -7.97 15.02
C PHE A 181 -1.26 -8.66 16.34
N ARG A 182 -2.28 -8.96 17.13
CA ARG A 182 -2.18 -9.83 18.30
C ARG A 182 -2.18 -11.29 17.92
N GLU A 183 -1.58 -12.13 18.72
CA GLU A 183 -1.66 -13.58 18.59
C GLU A 183 -2.93 -14.14 19.28
N PRO A 184 -3.50 -15.24 18.74
CA PRO A 184 -3.05 -15.97 17.55
C PRO A 184 -3.29 -15.18 16.25
N LEU A 185 -2.37 -15.32 15.28
CA LEU A 185 -2.43 -14.59 14.02
C LEU A 185 -3.56 -15.08 13.11
N LEU A 186 -3.87 -16.36 13.20
CA LEU A 186 -4.89 -17.05 12.41
C LEU A 186 -5.82 -17.84 13.33
N PRO A 187 -7.07 -18.08 12.91
CA PRO A 187 -7.94 -19.05 13.56
C PRO A 187 -7.40 -20.46 13.41
N LEU A 188 -7.86 -21.37 14.26
CA LEU A 188 -7.45 -22.80 14.21
C LEU A 188 -7.80 -23.47 12.87
N GLN A 189 -8.85 -23.00 12.19
CA GLN A 189 -9.33 -23.56 10.93
C GLN A 189 -9.56 -22.44 9.91
N PRO A 190 -8.48 -21.87 9.33
CA PRO A 190 -8.58 -20.76 8.41
C PRO A 190 -9.39 -21.07 7.15
N GLU A 191 -9.43 -22.33 6.74
CA GLU A 191 -10.20 -22.80 5.59
C GLU A 191 -11.71 -22.65 5.74
N GLN A 192 -12.22 -22.58 6.97
CA GLN A 192 -13.64 -22.38 7.28
C GLN A 192 -14.05 -20.92 7.28
N MET A 193 -13.10 -20.01 7.13
CA MET A 193 -13.39 -18.58 7.07
C MET A 193 -14.13 -18.21 5.78
N ASN A 194 -15.03 -17.25 5.88
CA ASN A 194 -15.59 -16.62 4.69
C ASN A 194 -14.53 -15.72 4.05
N TRP A 195 -14.00 -16.12 2.89
CA TRP A 195 -12.98 -15.40 2.15
C TRP A 195 -13.54 -14.27 1.29
N SER A 196 -14.85 -14.15 1.17
CA SER A 196 -15.50 -13.06 0.45
C SER A 196 -15.91 -11.95 1.41
N ALA A 197 -15.77 -10.72 0.96
CA ALA A 197 -16.34 -9.56 1.60
C ALA A 197 -17.30 -8.86 0.64
N GLU A 198 -18.32 -8.20 1.18
CA GLU A 198 -19.15 -7.32 0.37
C GLU A 198 -18.29 -6.25 -0.30
N PRO A 199 -18.52 -5.96 -1.58
CA PRO A 199 -17.75 -4.94 -2.28
C PRO A 199 -17.81 -3.58 -1.60
N PHE A 200 -16.71 -2.84 -1.71
CA PHE A 200 -16.67 -1.43 -1.32
C PHE A 200 -17.04 -0.57 -2.53
N PRO A 201 -17.85 0.46 -2.35
CA PRO A 201 -18.16 1.37 -3.45
C PRO A 201 -16.91 2.10 -3.91
N PRO A 202 -16.80 2.47 -5.19
CA PRO A 202 -15.74 3.33 -5.65
C PRO A 202 -15.84 4.68 -4.93
N LEU A 203 -14.74 5.12 -4.33
CA LEU A 203 -14.71 6.35 -3.55
C LEU A 203 -14.63 7.60 -4.42
N PHE A 204 -14.09 7.43 -5.64
CA PHE A 204 -14.03 8.50 -6.63
C PHE A 204 -14.46 7.96 -7.99
N PRO A 205 -15.23 8.75 -8.76
CA PRO A 205 -15.47 8.42 -10.14
C PRO A 205 -14.12 8.40 -10.88
N PRO A 206 -13.98 7.58 -11.92
CA PRO A 206 -12.81 7.65 -12.80
C PRO A 206 -12.62 9.11 -13.23
N LEU A 207 -11.42 9.64 -13.02
CA LEU A 207 -11.09 10.95 -13.54
C LEU A 207 -11.27 10.90 -15.06
N PRO A 208 -11.98 11.86 -15.67
CA PRO A 208 -12.01 11.96 -17.11
C PRO A 208 -10.56 12.06 -17.62
N PRO A 209 -10.25 11.45 -18.77
CA PRO A 209 -8.92 11.61 -19.36
C PRO A 209 -8.62 13.09 -19.45
N SER A 210 -7.47 13.49 -18.88
CA SER A 210 -7.04 14.89 -18.99
C SER A 210 -6.92 15.21 -20.48
N PRO A 211 -7.56 16.25 -20.98
CA PRO A 211 -7.40 16.62 -22.36
C PRO A 211 -5.91 16.89 -22.60
N LEU A 212 -5.39 16.35 -23.69
CA LEU A 212 -4.02 16.69 -24.10
C LEU A 212 -3.92 18.21 -24.21
N PRO A 213 -2.86 18.81 -23.67
CA PRO A 213 -2.67 20.25 -23.79
C PRO A 213 -2.66 20.64 -25.26
N ASP A 214 -3.31 21.74 -25.60
CA ASP A 214 -3.26 22.28 -26.97
C ASP A 214 -1.85 22.83 -27.21
N THR A 215 -1.07 22.08 -27.95
CA THR A 215 0.31 22.43 -28.30
C THR A 215 0.45 23.22 -29.59
N ARG A 216 -0.68 23.65 -30.24
CA ARG A 216 -0.63 24.36 -31.51
C ARG A 216 0.15 25.66 -31.43
N ALA A 217 -0.12 26.47 -30.41
CA ALA A 217 0.61 27.72 -30.20
C ALA A 217 2.12 27.51 -29.99
N LEU A 218 2.49 26.44 -29.26
CA LEU A 218 3.88 26.06 -29.11
C LEU A 218 4.48 25.59 -30.45
N GLY A 219 3.75 24.77 -31.19
CA GLY A 219 4.16 24.34 -32.53
C GLY A 219 4.41 25.51 -33.47
N GLU A 220 3.54 26.52 -33.48
CA GLU A 220 3.72 27.75 -34.27
C GLU A 220 4.95 28.53 -33.84
N THR A 221 5.21 28.62 -32.53
CA THR A 221 6.36 29.36 -31.98
C THR A 221 7.70 28.73 -32.38
N ILE A 222 7.78 27.38 -32.39
CA ILE A 222 9.02 26.65 -32.69
C ILE A 222 9.16 26.31 -34.18
N HIS A 223 8.10 26.48 -34.98
CA HIS A 223 8.11 26.15 -36.40
C HIS A 223 9.13 27.04 -37.15
N HIS A 224 10.01 26.43 -37.91
CA HIS A 224 11.10 27.10 -38.64
C HIS A 224 12.18 27.78 -37.77
N GLN A 225 12.21 27.49 -36.46
CA GLN A 225 13.26 27.99 -35.59
C GLN A 225 14.31 26.89 -35.32
N ALA A 226 15.59 27.26 -35.42
CA ALA A 226 16.66 26.39 -34.92
C ALA A 226 16.70 26.50 -33.39
N GLY A 227 16.56 25.36 -32.71
CA GLY A 227 16.53 25.31 -31.26
C GLY A 227 16.81 23.94 -30.69
N LEU A 228 16.93 23.86 -29.37
CA LEU A 228 17.09 22.63 -28.61
C LEU A 228 15.89 22.50 -27.63
N ILE A 229 15.22 21.34 -27.65
CA ILE A 229 14.18 21.01 -26.68
C ILE A 229 14.81 20.11 -25.63
N LEU A 230 14.85 20.56 -24.39
CA LEU A 230 15.27 19.76 -23.24
C LEU A 230 14.02 19.23 -22.53
N CYS A 231 13.87 17.91 -22.52
CA CYS A 231 12.80 17.23 -21.78
C CYS A 231 13.42 16.57 -20.54
N GLY A 232 12.88 16.90 -19.37
CA GLY A 232 13.22 16.27 -18.11
C GLY A 232 12.09 15.36 -17.61
N GLU A 233 12.37 14.55 -16.63
CA GLU A 233 11.34 13.87 -15.82
C GLU A 233 10.67 14.92 -14.92
N MET A 234 9.33 14.96 -14.92
CA MET A 234 8.52 15.72 -13.96
C MET A 234 7.95 14.79 -12.91
#